data_46e0476cbab8281649fa555a156b8f58
#
_entry.id   46e0476cbab8281649fa555a156b8f58
#
_cell.length_a   1.000
_cell.length_b   1.000
_cell.length_c   1.000
_cell.angle_alpha   90.00
_cell.angle_beta   90.00
_cell.angle_gamma   90.00
#
_symmetry.space_group_name_H-M   'P 1'
#
loop_
_entity.id
_entity.type
_entity.pdbx_description
1 polymer ?
#
loop_
_entity_poly.entity_id
_entity_poly.type
_entity_poly.pdbx_seq_one_letter_code
_entity_poly.pdbx_strand_id
1 'polypeptide(L)'
;MIDVIVPVKGRPSKLERALKSLEDQTYQEFEVTVVNDHSSPEDRNNITQICAAYKGQINLIDSKGTGAPAARNFGFRNTQNEYILWFDSDDILLPNKLEHDIQLFKSNSFDFAVSRAQHMEKGMLVDRYWGEQPHTNKGAFQFPFQTMCALVSRVFIDEQQIKWNEDNLSNDDWVFSNECIIKSEKYTFSNTVTAHYNVPDATSGSIGSSLNRIKIESQFKAIENIARLQKKYDLKPGLYSRIRILRHRLFLLNACIKNGYYLYFMKSWKRLL
;
A
#
# COMPACT_ATOMS: atom_id res chain seq x y z
N MET A 1 11.71 16.90 -5.84
CA MET A 1 10.30 17.16 -5.50
C MET A 1 9.53 15.84 -5.41
N ILE A 2 8.51 15.73 -4.56
CA ILE A 2 7.76 14.50 -4.28
C ILE A 2 6.33 14.62 -4.80
N ASP A 3 5.83 13.59 -5.49
CA ASP A 3 4.39 13.42 -5.76
C ASP A 3 3.78 12.57 -4.65
N VAL A 4 2.80 13.11 -3.92
CA VAL A 4 2.01 12.37 -2.93
C VAL A 4 0.67 12.00 -3.56
N ILE A 5 0.46 10.71 -3.82
CA ILE A 5 -0.74 10.19 -4.48
C ILE A 5 -1.68 9.60 -3.43
N VAL A 6 -2.87 10.16 -3.31
CA VAL A 6 -3.87 9.82 -2.28
C VAL A 6 -5.14 9.25 -2.94
N PRO A 7 -5.28 7.93 -3.06
CA PRO A 7 -6.53 7.33 -3.52
C PRO A 7 -7.62 7.51 -2.45
N VAL A 8 -8.82 7.89 -2.86
CA VAL A 8 -9.95 8.07 -1.95
C VAL A 8 -11.25 7.53 -2.55
N LYS A 9 -12.03 6.83 -1.73
CA LYS A 9 -13.39 6.38 -2.05
C LYS A 9 -14.29 6.65 -0.87
N GLY A 10 -15.15 7.69 -0.97
CA GLY A 10 -15.95 8.15 0.15
C GLY A 10 -15.09 8.62 1.34
N ARG A 11 -15.63 8.58 2.53
CA ARG A 11 -14.94 8.86 3.81
C ARG A 11 -14.22 10.22 3.85
N PRO A 12 -14.90 11.33 3.51
CA PRO A 12 -14.27 12.66 3.40
C PRO A 12 -13.57 13.11 4.70
N SER A 13 -14.11 12.80 5.88
CA SER A 13 -13.49 13.15 7.16
C SER A 13 -12.13 12.44 7.42
N LYS A 14 -11.91 11.26 6.83
CA LYS A 14 -10.60 10.59 6.90
C LYS A 14 -9.61 11.30 5.97
N LEU A 15 -10.02 11.61 4.74
CA LEU A 15 -9.21 12.39 3.81
C LEU A 15 -8.78 13.72 4.41
N GLU A 16 -9.69 14.45 5.07
CA GLU A 16 -9.37 15.73 5.73
C GLU A 16 -8.23 15.57 6.75
N ARG A 17 -8.26 14.54 7.59
CA ARG A 17 -7.17 14.24 8.54
C ARG A 17 -5.87 13.88 7.85
N ALA A 18 -5.94 13.08 6.79
CA ALA A 18 -4.78 12.73 6.00
C ALA A 18 -4.13 13.95 5.35
N LEU A 19 -4.93 14.84 4.72
CA LEU A 19 -4.45 16.09 4.14
C LEU A 19 -3.90 17.04 5.21
N LYS A 20 -4.52 17.11 6.37
CA LYS A 20 -3.98 17.90 7.49
C LYS A 20 -2.59 17.42 7.89
N SER A 21 -2.33 16.12 7.93
CA SER A 21 -1.01 15.59 8.23
C SER A 21 0.04 15.90 7.15
N LEU A 22 -0.39 16.18 5.91
CA LEU A 22 0.46 16.69 4.84
C LEU A 22 0.75 18.18 4.99
N GLU A 23 -0.22 18.99 5.40
CA GLU A 23 0.02 20.43 5.72
C GLU A 23 1.06 20.60 6.84
N ASP A 24 1.09 19.65 7.79
CA ASP A 24 1.99 19.71 8.96
C ASP A 24 3.41 19.16 8.66
N GLN A 25 3.75 18.77 7.41
CA GLN A 25 5.07 18.30 7.05
C GLN A 25 6.14 19.39 7.14
N THR A 26 7.34 19.04 7.64
CA THR A 26 8.49 19.97 7.68
C THR A 26 9.13 20.20 6.31
N TYR A 27 9.08 19.20 5.43
CA TYR A 27 9.51 19.31 4.03
C TYR A 27 8.35 19.76 3.16
N GLN A 28 8.53 20.85 2.40
CA GLN A 28 7.46 21.53 1.66
C GLN A 28 7.55 21.36 0.12
N GLU A 29 8.59 20.70 -0.40
CA GLU A 29 8.77 20.51 -1.86
C GLU A 29 8.02 19.25 -2.33
N PHE A 30 6.69 19.26 -2.25
CA PHE A 30 5.82 18.19 -2.72
C PHE A 30 4.51 18.71 -3.30
N GLU A 31 3.89 17.90 -4.12
CA GLU A 31 2.57 18.11 -4.69
C GLU A 31 1.63 16.95 -4.32
N VAL A 32 0.38 17.27 -4.03
CA VAL A 32 -0.63 16.27 -3.67
C VAL A 32 -1.54 16.01 -4.86
N THR A 33 -1.75 14.74 -5.20
CA THR A 33 -2.76 14.33 -6.17
C THR A 33 -3.76 13.40 -5.48
N VAL A 34 -4.95 13.93 -5.21
CA VAL A 34 -6.09 13.15 -4.70
C VAL A 34 -6.79 12.48 -5.88
N VAL A 35 -6.91 11.17 -5.84
CA VAL A 35 -7.55 10.38 -6.89
C VAL A 35 -8.86 9.80 -6.38
N ASN A 36 -9.98 10.37 -6.82
CA ASN A 36 -11.32 9.91 -6.45
C ASN A 36 -11.65 8.59 -7.18
N ASP A 37 -11.86 7.51 -6.42
CA ASP A 37 -12.25 6.18 -6.91
C ASP A 37 -13.77 6.00 -6.85
N HIS A 38 -14.49 6.70 -7.72
CA HIS A 38 -15.95 6.55 -7.86
C HIS A 38 -16.72 6.72 -6.53
N SER A 39 -16.43 7.77 -5.77
CA SER A 39 -17.22 8.15 -4.60
C SER A 39 -18.65 8.53 -5.01
N SER A 40 -19.59 8.47 -4.05
CA SER A 40 -20.95 9.00 -4.26
C SER A 40 -20.90 10.48 -4.65
N PRO A 41 -21.92 11.02 -5.35
CA PRO A 41 -21.95 12.45 -5.68
C PRO A 41 -21.80 13.36 -4.46
N GLU A 42 -22.39 12.99 -3.33
CA GLU A 42 -22.28 13.72 -2.06
C GLU A 42 -20.84 13.69 -1.53
N ASP A 43 -20.24 12.51 -1.43
CA ASP A 43 -18.85 12.36 -0.98
C ASP A 43 -17.88 13.07 -1.92
N ARG A 44 -18.11 12.99 -3.25
CA ARG A 44 -17.29 13.68 -4.25
C ARG A 44 -17.32 15.19 -4.07
N ASN A 45 -18.49 15.75 -3.76
CA ASN A 45 -18.63 17.17 -3.45
C ASN A 45 -17.88 17.55 -2.16
N ASN A 46 -18.02 16.77 -1.09
CA ASN A 46 -17.29 16.97 0.15
C ASN A 46 -15.77 16.88 -0.05
N ILE A 47 -15.29 15.88 -0.82
CA ILE A 47 -13.89 15.75 -1.19
C ILE A 47 -13.40 17.00 -1.95
N THR A 48 -14.22 17.56 -2.86
CA THR A 48 -13.89 18.79 -3.58
C THR A 48 -13.69 19.97 -2.64
N GLN A 49 -14.59 20.13 -1.66
CA GLN A 49 -14.48 21.22 -0.68
C GLN A 49 -13.24 21.07 0.21
N ILE A 50 -12.94 19.84 0.65
CA ILE A 50 -11.75 19.55 1.46
C ILE A 50 -10.47 19.86 0.65
N CYS A 51 -10.38 19.43 -0.61
CA CYS A 51 -9.25 19.74 -1.46
C CYS A 51 -9.12 21.26 -1.71
N ALA A 52 -10.23 21.98 -1.89
CA ALA A 52 -10.22 23.44 -2.07
C ALA A 52 -9.75 24.19 -0.81
N ALA A 53 -9.92 23.62 0.38
CA ALA A 53 -9.47 24.20 1.63
C ALA A 53 -8.00 23.89 1.98
N TYR A 54 -7.37 22.97 1.26
CA TYR A 54 -5.97 22.57 1.47
C TYR A 54 -5.01 23.72 1.15
N LYS A 55 -4.00 23.92 2.00
CA LYS A 55 -3.11 25.10 1.91
C LYS A 55 -1.90 24.93 1.00
N GLY A 56 -1.68 23.73 0.44
CA GLY A 56 -0.57 23.42 -0.45
C GLY A 56 -1.00 23.26 -1.91
N GLN A 57 -0.08 22.76 -2.74
CA GLN A 57 -0.39 22.38 -4.12
C GLN A 57 -1.15 21.05 -4.14
N ILE A 58 -2.38 21.06 -4.66
CA ILE A 58 -3.25 19.89 -4.72
C ILE A 58 -3.99 19.80 -6.06
N ASN A 59 -4.03 18.60 -6.61
CA ASN A 59 -4.84 18.24 -7.76
C ASN A 59 -5.89 17.22 -7.35
N LEU A 60 -7.13 17.40 -7.78
CA LEU A 60 -8.19 16.41 -7.59
C LEU A 60 -8.61 15.87 -8.97
N ILE A 61 -8.42 14.57 -9.17
CA ILE A 61 -8.74 13.87 -10.41
C ILE A 61 -9.63 12.64 -10.14
N ASP A 62 -10.45 12.29 -11.14
CA ASP A 62 -11.33 11.12 -11.06
C ASP A 62 -10.69 9.93 -11.75
N SER A 63 -10.56 8.80 -11.05
CA SER A 63 -9.99 7.56 -11.59
C SER A 63 -10.80 7.03 -12.77
N LYS A 64 -10.10 6.53 -13.79
CA LYS A 64 -10.73 5.83 -14.92
C LYS A 64 -10.97 4.34 -14.64
N GLY A 65 -10.19 3.75 -13.73
CA GLY A 65 -10.34 2.37 -13.27
C GLY A 65 -10.98 2.31 -11.88
N THR A 66 -11.30 1.14 -11.39
CA THR A 66 -11.96 0.92 -10.10
C THR A 66 -11.01 0.25 -9.10
N GLY A 67 -11.03 0.71 -7.86
CA GLY A 67 -10.22 0.19 -6.76
C GLY A 67 -8.93 0.97 -6.54
N ALA A 68 -8.40 0.87 -5.32
CA ALA A 68 -7.20 1.60 -4.91
C ALA A 68 -5.98 1.37 -5.82
N PRO A 69 -5.69 0.12 -6.30
CA PRO A 69 -4.60 -0.11 -7.25
C PRO A 69 -4.75 0.68 -8.55
N ALA A 70 -5.95 0.71 -9.13
CA ALA A 70 -6.22 1.46 -10.36
C ALA A 70 -6.09 2.97 -10.14
N ALA A 71 -6.59 3.46 -9.00
CA ALA A 71 -6.45 4.87 -8.62
C ALA A 71 -4.98 5.27 -8.42
N ARG A 72 -4.16 4.42 -7.76
CA ARG A 72 -2.72 4.67 -7.59
C ARG A 72 -1.97 4.69 -8.92
N ASN A 73 -2.26 3.74 -9.82
CA ASN A 73 -1.70 3.73 -11.18
C ASN A 73 -2.14 4.95 -11.99
N PHE A 74 -3.40 5.38 -11.83
CA PHE A 74 -3.91 6.55 -12.52
C PHE A 74 -3.25 7.83 -12.00
N GLY A 75 -3.10 7.98 -10.68
CA GLY A 75 -2.36 9.08 -10.07
C GLY A 75 -0.92 9.15 -10.56
N PHE A 76 -0.19 8.03 -10.57
CA PHE A 76 1.18 7.95 -11.05
C PHE A 76 1.33 8.45 -12.50
N ARG A 77 0.39 8.09 -13.39
CA ARG A 77 0.40 8.54 -14.80
C ARG A 77 0.08 10.03 -14.98
N ASN A 78 -0.51 10.68 -13.98
CA ASN A 78 -0.87 12.11 -14.01
C ASN A 78 0.04 12.98 -13.14
N THR A 79 1.19 12.46 -12.74
CA THR A 79 2.23 13.14 -11.95
C THR A 79 3.58 12.95 -12.64
N GLN A 80 4.61 13.76 -12.27
CA GLN A 80 5.90 13.73 -13.00
C GLN A 80 7.14 14.02 -12.14
N ASN A 81 6.97 14.21 -10.81
CA ASN A 81 8.09 14.49 -9.93
C ASN A 81 8.97 13.25 -9.71
N GLU A 82 10.18 13.49 -9.23
CA GLU A 82 11.27 12.50 -9.12
C GLU A 82 10.95 11.37 -8.13
N TYR A 83 10.25 11.68 -7.03
CA TYR A 83 9.92 10.73 -5.98
C TYR A 83 8.41 10.59 -5.84
N ILE A 84 7.97 9.38 -5.50
CA ILE A 84 6.55 9.04 -5.33
C ILE A 84 6.31 8.52 -3.92
N LEU A 85 5.32 9.08 -3.24
CA LEU A 85 4.72 8.54 -2.04
C LEU A 85 3.26 8.19 -2.33
N TRP A 86 2.88 6.93 -2.26
CA TRP A 86 1.48 6.54 -2.20
C TRP A 86 1.02 6.59 -0.75
N PHE A 87 -0.06 7.29 -0.50
CA PHE A 87 -0.54 7.56 0.86
C PHE A 87 -2.04 7.29 0.96
N ASP A 88 -2.44 6.36 1.81
CA ASP A 88 -3.84 5.99 1.98
C ASP A 88 -4.61 7.09 2.74
N SER A 89 -5.82 7.41 2.25
CA SER A 89 -6.64 8.52 2.77
C SER A 89 -7.14 8.34 4.20
N ASP A 90 -6.86 7.22 4.85
CA ASP A 90 -7.26 6.95 6.23
C ASP A 90 -6.10 6.82 7.22
N ASP A 91 -4.87 7.01 6.76
CA ASP A 91 -3.66 7.03 7.59
C ASP A 91 -3.20 8.45 7.96
N ILE A 92 -2.13 8.56 8.73
CA ILE A 92 -1.58 9.82 9.21
C ILE A 92 -0.06 9.80 9.06
N LEU A 93 0.50 10.82 8.42
CA LEU A 93 1.95 11.04 8.41
C LEU A 93 2.38 11.87 9.62
N LEU A 94 3.53 11.54 10.21
CA LEU A 94 4.17 12.40 11.21
C LEU A 94 4.88 13.58 10.53
N PRO A 95 5.06 14.72 11.19
CA PRO A 95 5.58 15.94 10.56
C PRO A 95 6.92 15.79 9.85
N ASN A 96 7.76 14.86 10.29
CA ASN A 96 9.09 14.61 9.74
C ASN A 96 9.15 13.56 8.62
N LYS A 97 8.01 13.01 8.17
CA LYS A 97 8.00 11.87 7.20
C LYS A 97 8.72 12.20 5.91
N LEU A 98 8.31 13.24 5.22
CA LEU A 98 8.87 13.58 3.91
C LEU A 98 10.33 14.03 4.01
N GLU A 99 10.66 14.79 5.04
CA GLU A 99 12.04 15.23 5.28
C GLU A 99 12.96 14.05 5.60
N HIS A 100 12.54 13.15 6.49
CA HIS A 100 13.29 11.95 6.84
C HIS A 100 13.58 11.08 5.61
N ASP A 101 12.55 10.80 4.82
CA ASP A 101 12.71 9.91 3.66
C ASP A 101 13.56 10.54 2.56
N ILE A 102 13.44 11.83 2.30
CA ILE A 102 14.28 12.54 1.33
C ILE A 102 15.75 12.58 1.77
N GLN A 103 16.02 12.70 3.07
CA GLN A 103 17.39 12.65 3.60
C GLN A 103 18.06 11.30 3.36
N LEU A 104 17.30 10.19 3.42
CA LEU A 104 17.83 8.86 3.07
C LEU A 104 18.29 8.80 1.60
N PHE A 105 17.54 9.42 0.68
CA PHE A 105 17.93 9.49 -0.73
C PHE A 105 19.14 10.40 -0.98
N LYS A 106 19.25 11.53 -0.29
CA LYS A 106 20.41 12.44 -0.43
C LYS A 106 21.75 11.78 -0.07
N SER A 107 21.71 10.80 0.82
CA SER A 107 22.90 10.08 1.26
C SER A 107 23.37 9.01 0.27
N ASN A 108 22.46 8.47 -0.55
CA ASN A 108 22.72 7.39 -1.50
C ASN A 108 21.65 7.38 -2.58
N SER A 109 22.01 6.92 -3.79
CA SER A 109 21.06 6.74 -4.91
C SER A 109 20.27 5.44 -4.72
N PHE A 110 19.23 5.48 -3.86
CA PHE A 110 18.33 4.35 -3.67
C PHE A 110 17.19 4.31 -4.69
N ASP A 111 16.69 3.13 -4.98
CA ASP A 111 15.46 2.91 -5.75
C ASP A 111 14.23 3.22 -4.90
N PHE A 112 14.30 2.85 -3.60
CA PHE A 112 13.31 3.23 -2.60
C PHE A 112 13.89 3.24 -1.17
N ALA A 113 13.28 4.04 -0.31
CA ALA A 113 13.60 4.13 1.10
C ALA A 113 12.33 3.88 1.93
N VAL A 114 12.43 3.06 2.98
CA VAL A 114 11.31 2.68 3.83
C VAL A 114 11.54 3.18 5.25
N SER A 115 10.56 3.85 5.82
CA SER A 115 10.47 4.19 7.23
C SER A 115 9.28 3.53 7.88
N ARG A 116 9.27 3.39 9.21
CA ARG A 116 8.22 2.64 9.91
C ARG A 116 6.92 3.42 10.03
N ALA A 117 5.81 2.65 9.97
CA ALA A 117 4.50 3.10 10.40
C ALA A 117 4.07 2.31 11.63
N GLN A 118 3.67 3.02 12.70
CA GLN A 118 3.15 2.41 13.92
C GLN A 118 1.65 2.18 13.80
N HIS A 119 1.17 1.03 14.25
CA HIS A 119 -0.26 0.73 14.27
C HIS A 119 -1.01 1.59 15.27
N MET A 120 -2.15 2.10 14.85
CA MET A 120 -3.12 2.78 15.70
C MET A 120 -4.45 2.02 15.67
N GLU A 121 -4.81 1.40 16.80
CA GLU A 121 -6.04 0.64 16.99
C GLU A 121 -7.01 1.46 17.86
N LYS A 122 -8.19 1.79 17.31
CA LYS A 122 -9.23 2.61 18.00
C LYS A 122 -8.68 3.93 18.58
N GLY A 123 -7.76 4.57 17.86
CA GLY A 123 -7.14 5.83 18.27
C GLY A 123 -5.98 5.68 19.26
N MET A 124 -5.59 4.47 19.65
CA MET A 124 -4.46 4.22 20.54
C MET A 124 -3.29 3.59 19.77
N LEU A 125 -2.08 4.08 20.01
CA LEU A 125 -0.87 3.48 19.44
C LEU A 125 -0.57 2.16 20.15
N VAL A 126 -0.25 1.14 19.35
CA VAL A 126 0.16 -0.17 19.83
C VAL A 126 1.58 -0.50 19.39
N ASP A 127 2.27 -1.36 20.12
CA ASP A 127 3.65 -1.77 19.82
C ASP A 127 3.68 -2.79 18.66
N ARG A 128 3.28 -2.31 17.48
CA ARG A 128 3.31 -3.05 16.22
C ARG A 128 3.65 -2.09 15.09
N TYR A 129 4.46 -2.53 14.14
CA TYR A 129 5.00 -1.68 13.10
C TYR A 129 4.90 -2.35 11.72
N TRP A 130 4.74 -1.50 10.69
CA TRP A 130 5.07 -1.83 9.31
C TRP A 130 6.39 -1.19 8.90
N GLY A 131 7.01 -1.67 7.82
CA GLY A 131 8.28 -1.14 7.33
C GLY A 131 9.48 -1.73 8.05
N GLU A 132 9.40 -3.02 8.41
CA GLU A 132 10.53 -3.74 9.01
C GLU A 132 11.51 -4.23 7.94
N GLN A 133 12.79 -4.35 8.33
CA GLN A 133 13.84 -4.86 7.45
C GLN A 133 13.43 -6.22 6.84
N PRO A 134 13.43 -6.35 5.50
CA PRO A 134 13.06 -7.60 4.86
C PRO A 134 14.13 -8.68 5.07
N HIS A 135 13.73 -9.93 4.88
CA HIS A 135 14.69 -11.02 4.81
C HIS A 135 15.65 -10.84 3.65
N THR A 136 16.92 -11.18 3.84
CA THR A 136 17.95 -11.17 2.79
C THR A 136 17.62 -12.12 1.63
N ASN A 137 16.92 -13.23 1.91
CA ASN A 137 16.38 -14.10 0.87
C ASN A 137 15.12 -13.45 0.25
N LYS A 138 15.24 -12.88 -0.94
CA LYS A 138 14.14 -12.29 -1.71
C LYS A 138 13.01 -13.29 -2.05
N GLY A 139 13.26 -14.58 -1.98
CA GLY A 139 12.25 -15.64 -2.08
C GLY A 139 11.47 -15.88 -0.78
N ALA A 140 11.74 -15.15 0.31
CA ALA A 140 11.03 -15.30 1.56
C ALA A 140 9.57 -14.84 1.45
N PHE A 141 8.67 -15.56 2.15
CA PHE A 141 7.29 -15.12 2.31
C PHE A 141 7.22 -14.02 3.38
N GLN A 142 7.14 -12.80 2.94
CA GLN A 142 7.22 -11.61 3.79
C GLN A 142 6.21 -10.55 3.35
N PHE A 143 5.94 -9.60 4.23
CA PHE A 143 5.22 -8.37 3.96
C PHE A 143 6.14 -7.21 4.31
N PRO A 144 6.91 -6.70 3.34
CA PRO A 144 8.01 -5.77 3.63
C PRO A 144 7.55 -4.42 4.18
N PHE A 145 6.51 -3.82 3.56
CA PHE A 145 6.03 -2.50 3.97
C PHE A 145 4.62 -2.22 3.46
N GLN A 146 3.93 -1.34 4.16
CA GLN A 146 2.66 -0.73 3.76
C GLN A 146 2.88 0.47 2.85
N THR A 147 1.83 0.87 2.16
CA THR A 147 1.80 1.92 1.15
C THR A 147 2.56 3.18 1.57
N MET A 148 2.23 3.76 2.73
CA MET A 148 2.83 5.01 3.21
C MET A 148 4.25 4.87 3.76
N CYS A 149 4.76 3.65 3.93
CA CYS A 149 6.11 3.45 4.47
C CYS A 149 7.20 3.82 3.47
N ALA A 150 6.97 3.64 2.16
CA ALA A 150 8.01 3.75 1.15
C ALA A 150 7.93 5.05 0.33
N LEU A 151 9.01 5.81 0.30
CA LEU A 151 9.29 6.79 -0.74
C LEU A 151 10.05 6.09 -1.86
N VAL A 152 9.59 6.21 -3.11
CA VAL A 152 10.08 5.42 -4.25
C VAL A 152 10.55 6.35 -5.37
N SER A 153 11.67 6.05 -6.00
CA SER A 153 12.16 6.74 -7.19
C SER A 153 11.25 6.48 -8.39
N ARG A 154 10.85 7.53 -9.11
CA ARG A 154 10.08 7.40 -10.35
C ARG A 154 10.85 6.60 -11.40
N VAL A 155 12.13 6.90 -11.56
CA VAL A 155 13.01 6.21 -12.52
C VAL A 155 12.99 4.70 -12.27
N PHE A 156 13.07 4.27 -11.02
CA PHE A 156 12.98 2.84 -10.69
C PHE A 156 11.64 2.22 -11.10
N ILE A 157 10.52 2.90 -10.83
CA ILE A 157 9.18 2.43 -11.22
C ILE A 157 9.07 2.29 -12.74
N ASP A 158 9.54 3.30 -13.48
CA ASP A 158 9.44 3.34 -14.95
C ASP A 158 10.37 2.30 -15.59
N GLU A 159 11.64 2.24 -15.22
CA GLU A 159 12.61 1.28 -15.76
C GLU A 159 12.25 -0.17 -15.46
N GLN A 160 11.80 -0.46 -14.24
CA GLN A 160 11.39 -1.78 -13.82
C GLN A 160 9.94 -2.12 -14.20
N GLN A 161 9.19 -1.16 -14.80
CA GLN A 161 7.79 -1.31 -15.19
C GLN A 161 6.91 -1.84 -14.04
N ILE A 162 7.12 -1.33 -12.82
CA ILE A 162 6.36 -1.70 -11.64
C ILE A 162 5.00 -1.03 -11.68
N LYS A 163 3.94 -1.80 -11.39
CA LYS A 163 2.57 -1.30 -11.35
C LYS A 163 1.81 -1.92 -10.19
N TRP A 164 0.90 -1.17 -9.63
CA TRP A 164 -0.10 -1.73 -8.73
C TRP A 164 -0.96 -2.73 -9.49
N ASN A 165 -1.12 -3.93 -8.95
CA ASN A 165 -1.88 -4.99 -9.60
C ASN A 165 -3.39 -4.73 -9.43
N GLU A 166 -4.05 -4.28 -10.49
CA GLU A 166 -5.46 -3.91 -10.49
C GLU A 166 -6.42 -5.09 -10.27
N ASP A 167 -5.96 -6.33 -10.46
CA ASP A 167 -6.72 -7.54 -10.13
C ASP A 167 -6.73 -7.86 -8.62
N ASN A 168 -5.88 -7.19 -7.84
CA ASN A 168 -5.76 -7.35 -6.40
C ASN A 168 -6.46 -6.19 -5.66
N LEU A 169 -7.73 -6.37 -5.31
CA LEU A 169 -8.51 -5.36 -4.57
C LEU A 169 -8.18 -5.27 -3.07
N SER A 170 -7.37 -6.21 -2.56
CA SER A 170 -6.86 -6.23 -1.19
C SER A 170 -5.49 -6.92 -1.20
N ASN A 171 -4.58 -6.52 -0.31
CA ASN A 171 -3.19 -6.99 -0.28
C ASN A 171 -2.39 -6.68 -1.58
N ASP A 172 -2.81 -5.64 -2.29
CA ASP A 172 -2.11 -5.07 -3.43
C ASP A 172 -0.76 -4.48 -3.02
N ASP A 173 -0.68 -3.87 -1.85
CA ASP A 173 0.54 -3.40 -1.19
C ASP A 173 1.54 -4.55 -0.93
N TRP A 174 1.05 -5.74 -0.58
CA TRP A 174 1.89 -6.90 -0.41
C TRP A 174 2.54 -7.35 -1.72
N VAL A 175 1.79 -7.37 -2.82
CA VAL A 175 2.34 -7.66 -4.16
C VAL A 175 3.35 -6.59 -4.56
N PHE A 176 2.98 -5.32 -4.44
CA PHE A 176 3.81 -4.18 -4.81
C PHE A 176 5.14 -4.16 -4.03
N SER A 177 5.08 -4.30 -2.71
CA SER A 177 6.29 -4.27 -1.86
C SER A 177 7.25 -5.43 -2.15
N ASN A 178 6.72 -6.63 -2.41
CA ASN A 178 7.57 -7.76 -2.83
C ASN A 178 8.17 -7.54 -4.22
N GLU A 179 7.43 -6.94 -5.15
CA GLU A 179 7.95 -6.62 -6.48
C GLU A 179 9.11 -5.61 -6.38
N CYS A 180 8.98 -4.58 -5.55
CA CYS A 180 10.08 -3.63 -5.29
C CYS A 180 11.32 -4.33 -4.72
N ILE A 181 11.18 -5.17 -3.69
CA ILE A 181 12.29 -5.91 -3.08
C ILE A 181 12.97 -6.86 -4.10
N ILE A 182 12.18 -7.54 -4.93
CA ILE A 182 12.72 -8.51 -5.90
C ILE A 182 13.51 -7.80 -7.00
N LYS A 183 13.01 -6.67 -7.49
CA LYS A 183 13.58 -5.96 -8.63
C LYS A 183 14.70 -4.98 -8.28
N SER A 184 14.86 -4.61 -7.01
CA SER A 184 15.90 -3.68 -6.56
C SER A 184 17.01 -4.35 -5.76
N GLU A 185 18.22 -3.83 -5.91
CA GLU A 185 19.38 -4.06 -5.02
C GLU A 185 19.74 -2.81 -4.20
N LYS A 186 19.12 -1.66 -4.50
CA LYS A 186 19.46 -0.35 -3.97
C LYS A 186 18.30 0.21 -3.13
N TYR A 187 18.12 -0.30 -1.92
CA TYR A 187 17.08 0.18 -1.02
C TYR A 187 17.57 0.25 0.43
N THR A 188 16.88 1.01 1.24
CA THR A 188 17.16 1.11 2.67
C THR A 188 15.91 1.03 3.51
N PHE A 189 16.07 0.57 4.75
CA PHE A 189 15.03 0.53 5.78
C PHE A 189 15.50 1.29 7.02
N SER A 190 14.72 2.27 7.43
CA SER A 190 14.92 3.04 8.66
C SER A 190 14.01 2.54 9.76
N ASN A 191 14.52 2.49 10.99
CA ASN A 191 13.72 2.17 12.18
C ASN A 191 12.91 3.35 12.71
N THR A 192 13.03 4.54 12.09
CA THR A 192 12.30 5.73 12.51
C THR A 192 10.82 5.59 12.18
N VAL A 193 9.98 5.81 13.18
CA VAL A 193 8.53 5.87 12.98
C VAL A 193 8.18 7.25 12.40
N THR A 194 7.53 7.25 11.24
CA THR A 194 7.18 8.46 10.50
C THR A 194 5.70 8.51 10.09
N ALA A 195 4.94 7.47 10.39
CA ALA A 195 3.51 7.40 10.10
C ALA A 195 2.75 6.59 11.14
N HIS A 196 1.43 6.81 11.21
CA HIS A 196 0.50 5.98 11.94
C HIS A 196 -0.44 5.27 10.97
N TYR A 197 -0.42 3.95 11.01
CA TYR A 197 -1.34 3.09 10.27
C TYR A 197 -2.63 2.90 11.06
N ASN A 198 -3.75 3.42 10.55
CA ASN A 198 -5.06 3.22 11.16
C ASN A 198 -5.57 1.81 10.87
N VAL A 199 -5.50 0.94 11.88
CA VAL A 199 -6.02 -0.44 11.76
C VAL A 199 -7.52 -0.39 11.52
N PRO A 200 -8.02 -0.95 10.40
CA PRO A 200 -9.44 -0.97 10.09
C PRO A 200 -10.24 -1.75 11.13
N ASP A 201 -11.24 -1.14 11.73
CA ASP A 201 -12.24 -1.83 12.55
C ASP A 201 -13.42 -2.35 11.73
N ALA A 202 -14.29 -3.17 12.36
CA ALA A 202 -15.46 -3.76 11.70
C ALA A 202 -16.46 -2.73 11.18
N THR A 203 -16.41 -1.48 11.67
CA THR A 203 -17.34 -0.40 11.32
C THR A 203 -16.76 0.54 10.27
N SER A 204 -15.48 0.43 9.96
CA SER A 204 -14.74 1.40 9.13
C SER A 204 -15.15 1.43 7.66
N GLY A 205 -15.94 0.45 7.19
CA GLY A 205 -16.30 0.31 5.77
C GLY A 205 -15.10 0.06 4.84
N SER A 206 -13.89 -0.12 5.41
CA SER A 206 -12.69 -0.41 4.62
C SER A 206 -12.68 -1.88 4.18
N ILE A 207 -12.02 -2.15 3.05
CA ILE A 207 -11.82 -3.52 2.55
C ILE A 207 -11.12 -4.38 3.62
N GLY A 208 -10.33 -3.76 4.51
CA GLY A 208 -9.63 -4.41 5.62
C GLY A 208 -10.51 -4.96 6.75
N SER A 209 -11.76 -4.50 6.89
CA SER A 209 -12.58 -4.73 8.09
C SER A 209 -13.20 -6.13 8.24
N SER A 210 -13.29 -6.93 7.18
CA SER A 210 -13.87 -8.28 7.24
C SER A 210 -13.24 -9.25 6.23
N LEU A 211 -13.17 -10.54 6.57
CA LEU A 211 -12.77 -11.61 5.65
C LEU A 211 -13.96 -12.02 4.76
N ASN A 212 -14.39 -11.13 3.89
CA ASN A 212 -15.39 -11.44 2.86
C ASN A 212 -14.75 -12.21 1.67
N ARG A 213 -15.59 -12.68 0.75
CA ARG A 213 -15.16 -13.45 -0.42
C ARG A 213 -14.11 -12.71 -1.26
N ILE A 214 -14.34 -11.42 -1.55
CA ILE A 214 -13.44 -10.59 -2.37
C ILE A 214 -12.05 -10.53 -1.75
N LYS A 215 -11.97 -10.31 -0.45
CA LYS A 215 -10.71 -10.26 0.29
C LYS A 215 -9.97 -11.60 0.30
N ILE A 216 -10.70 -12.70 0.52
CA ILE A 216 -10.11 -14.04 0.47
C ILE A 216 -9.56 -14.34 -0.93
N GLU A 217 -10.34 -14.06 -1.98
CA GLU A 217 -9.91 -14.22 -3.37
C GLU A 217 -8.67 -13.37 -3.69
N SER A 218 -8.65 -12.13 -3.23
CA SER A 218 -7.53 -11.22 -3.43
C SER A 218 -6.26 -11.70 -2.73
N GLN A 219 -6.36 -12.25 -1.51
CA GLN A 219 -5.20 -12.81 -0.81
C GLN A 219 -4.63 -14.05 -1.52
N PHE A 220 -5.47 -14.94 -2.06
CA PHE A 220 -4.99 -16.05 -2.89
C PHE A 220 -4.28 -15.54 -4.16
N LYS A 221 -4.87 -14.56 -4.84
CA LYS A 221 -4.24 -13.91 -6.02
C LYS A 221 -2.90 -13.26 -5.66
N ALA A 222 -2.80 -12.60 -4.49
CA ALA A 222 -1.54 -12.00 -4.04
C ALA A 222 -0.44 -13.06 -3.87
N ILE A 223 -0.75 -14.19 -3.21
CA ILE A 223 0.20 -15.31 -3.08
C ILE A 223 0.64 -15.83 -4.46
N GLU A 224 -0.31 -16.02 -5.39
CA GLU A 224 -0.01 -16.52 -6.73
C GLU A 224 0.84 -15.52 -7.54
N ASN A 225 0.56 -14.23 -7.42
CA ASN A 225 1.32 -13.18 -8.10
C ASN A 225 2.75 -13.11 -7.59
N ILE A 226 2.95 -13.15 -6.27
CA ILE A 226 4.29 -13.18 -5.67
C ILE A 226 5.03 -14.46 -6.09
N ALA A 227 4.38 -15.62 -6.08
CA ALA A 227 5.00 -16.87 -6.51
C ALA A 227 5.40 -16.85 -7.99
N ARG A 228 4.57 -16.27 -8.87
CA ARG A 228 4.93 -16.09 -10.29
C ARG A 228 6.13 -15.17 -10.46
N LEU A 229 6.17 -14.08 -9.70
CA LEU A 229 7.28 -13.14 -9.70
C LEU A 229 8.57 -13.84 -9.23
N GLN A 230 8.53 -14.55 -8.12
CA GLN A 230 9.68 -15.33 -7.61
C GLN A 230 10.18 -16.35 -8.65
N LYS A 231 9.27 -17.07 -9.32
CA LYS A 231 9.62 -18.01 -10.39
C LYS A 231 10.29 -17.31 -11.57
N LYS A 232 9.79 -16.12 -11.97
CA LYS A 232 10.36 -15.33 -13.08
C LYS A 232 11.81 -14.94 -12.80
N TYR A 233 12.18 -14.70 -11.55
CA TYR A 233 13.52 -14.30 -11.12
C TYR A 233 14.34 -15.47 -10.53
N ASP A 234 13.92 -16.73 -10.73
CA ASP A 234 14.54 -17.95 -10.18
C ASP A 234 14.78 -17.90 -8.66
N LEU A 235 13.90 -17.26 -7.93
CA LEU A 235 13.99 -17.14 -6.49
C LEU A 235 13.30 -18.34 -5.82
N LYS A 236 14.05 -19.05 -4.96
CA LYS A 236 13.53 -20.24 -4.26
C LYS A 236 13.18 -19.90 -2.80
N PRO A 237 11.89 -20.02 -2.42
CA PRO A 237 11.53 -19.87 -1.02
C PRO A 237 12.14 -20.98 -0.17
N GLY A 238 12.81 -20.61 0.92
CA GLY A 238 13.32 -21.57 1.92
C GLY A 238 12.18 -22.36 2.59
N LEU A 239 12.52 -23.41 3.34
CA LEU A 239 11.54 -24.27 4.01
C LEU A 239 10.58 -23.48 4.92
N TYR A 240 11.10 -22.54 5.71
CA TYR A 240 10.29 -21.67 6.58
C TYR A 240 9.23 -20.88 5.79
N SER A 241 9.62 -20.30 4.66
CA SER A 241 8.70 -19.54 3.80
C SER A 241 7.61 -20.44 3.21
N ARG A 242 7.96 -21.66 2.80
CA ARG A 242 6.99 -22.64 2.28
C ARG A 242 5.97 -23.04 3.35
N ILE A 243 6.42 -23.25 4.59
CA ILE A 243 5.53 -23.55 5.72
C ILE A 243 4.61 -22.35 6.00
N ARG A 244 5.12 -21.12 5.99
CA ARG A 244 4.30 -19.91 6.18
C ARG A 244 3.24 -19.75 5.09
N ILE A 245 3.61 -19.94 3.82
CA ILE A 245 2.66 -19.92 2.69
C ILE A 245 1.57 -20.97 2.90
N LEU A 246 1.95 -22.21 3.23
CA LEU A 246 1.00 -23.30 3.47
C LEU A 246 0.04 -22.95 4.61
N ARG A 247 0.57 -22.47 5.76
CA ARG A 247 -0.27 -22.05 6.91
C ARG A 247 -1.23 -20.94 6.51
N HIS A 248 -0.78 -19.97 5.76
CA HIS A 248 -1.64 -18.86 5.30
C HIS A 248 -2.73 -19.36 4.34
N ARG A 249 -2.40 -20.24 3.40
CA ARG A 249 -3.38 -20.88 2.50
C ARG A 249 -4.41 -21.69 3.29
N LEU A 250 -3.99 -22.48 4.26
CA LEU A 250 -4.90 -23.23 5.14
C LEU A 250 -5.83 -22.30 5.95
N PHE A 251 -5.30 -21.17 6.45
CA PHE A 251 -6.12 -20.14 7.09
C PHE A 251 -7.20 -19.60 6.14
N LEU A 252 -6.86 -19.26 4.89
CA LEU A 252 -7.81 -18.79 3.91
C LEU A 252 -8.85 -19.84 3.51
N LEU A 253 -8.46 -21.11 3.41
CA LEU A 253 -9.38 -22.22 3.16
C LEU A 253 -10.36 -22.41 4.32
N ASN A 254 -9.87 -22.33 5.56
CA ASN A 254 -10.75 -22.37 6.74
C ASN A 254 -11.73 -21.18 6.76
N ALA A 255 -11.28 -19.99 6.35
CA ALA A 255 -12.16 -18.82 6.18
C ALA A 255 -13.23 -19.05 5.11
N CYS A 256 -12.90 -19.72 3.99
CA CYS A 256 -13.89 -20.12 2.98
C CYS A 256 -14.97 -21.03 3.56
N ILE A 257 -14.57 -22.03 4.33
CA ILE A 257 -15.52 -22.98 4.96
C ILE A 257 -16.43 -22.24 5.95
N LYS A 258 -15.86 -21.43 6.85
CA LYS A 258 -16.63 -20.68 7.86
C LYS A 258 -17.64 -19.69 7.27
N ASN A 259 -17.36 -19.15 6.07
CA ASN A 259 -18.22 -18.18 5.39
C ASN A 259 -19.10 -18.81 4.29
N GLY A 260 -19.15 -20.15 4.18
CA GLY A 260 -20.00 -20.84 3.21
C GLY A 260 -19.54 -20.74 1.75
N TYR A 261 -18.28 -20.41 1.46
CA TYR A 261 -17.73 -20.24 0.11
C TYR A 261 -17.19 -21.57 -0.46
N TYR A 262 -17.99 -22.64 -0.38
CA TYR A 262 -17.54 -24.01 -0.70
C TYR A 262 -17.05 -24.21 -2.14
N LEU A 263 -17.69 -23.58 -3.13
CA LEU A 263 -17.25 -23.67 -4.54
C LEU A 263 -15.88 -23.03 -4.73
N TYR A 264 -15.61 -21.92 -4.04
CA TYR A 264 -14.32 -21.26 -4.09
C TYR A 264 -13.24 -22.08 -3.36
N PHE A 265 -13.60 -22.67 -2.22
CA PHE A 265 -12.75 -23.63 -1.51
C PHE A 265 -12.29 -24.76 -2.44
N MET A 266 -13.20 -25.42 -3.14
CA MET A 266 -12.90 -26.52 -4.07
C MET A 266 -11.97 -26.12 -5.22
N LYS A 267 -12.16 -24.92 -5.79
CA LYS A 267 -11.25 -24.37 -6.81
C LYS A 267 -9.85 -24.07 -6.27
N SER A 268 -9.77 -23.50 -5.07
CA SER A 268 -8.51 -23.11 -4.43
C SER A 268 -7.74 -24.31 -3.90
N TRP A 269 -8.44 -25.37 -3.47
CA TRP A 269 -7.82 -26.64 -3.04
C TRP A 269 -7.02 -27.30 -4.16
N LYS A 270 -7.57 -27.33 -5.39
CA LYS A 270 -6.85 -27.88 -6.56
C LYS A 270 -5.56 -27.13 -6.92
N ARG A 271 -5.41 -25.90 -6.47
CA ARG A 271 -4.20 -25.08 -6.66
C ARG A 271 -3.13 -25.30 -5.58
N LEU A 272 -3.47 -26.07 -4.52
CA LEU A 272 -2.56 -26.43 -3.44
C LEU A 272 -1.76 -27.71 -3.75
N LEU A 273 -2.37 -28.60 -4.54
CA LEU A 273 -1.77 -29.84 -5.04
C LEU A 273 -0.96 -29.56 -6.31
#